data_67477235496749a73f4b51f8d02c6f13
#
_entry.id   67477235496749a73f4b51f8d02c6f13
#
_cell.length_a   1.000
_cell.length_b   1.000
_cell.length_c   1.000
_cell.angle_alpha   90.00
_cell.angle_beta   90.00
_cell.angle_gamma   90.00
#
_symmetry.space_group_name_H-M   'P 1'
#
loop_
_entity.id
_entity.type
_entity.pdbx_description
1 polymer ?
#
loop_
_entity_poly.entity_id
_entity_poly.type
_entity_poly.pdbx_seq_one_letter_code
_entity_poly.pdbx_strand_id
1 'polypeptide(L)'
;MDDIAKKAIDDFIARTKELTIEREEKRRADLTEALKKAGIPRRYYGASFEALTRDGCPDEVRAMATEAWTYAKHLKENAEEGRGLLFFGEVGRMKTTLAVCVAREAIEKHMGVYFISMPELLDTMITMSKNKDSMELRKFEERIRNVTFLILDDFGAEYPRDWVLNKVDAIITNRYNNMKPVIITTNMMPNEIKERYVQRVYDRLRSTSKVLGTYGDSLRKAAE
;
A
#
# COMPACT_ATOMS: atom_id res chain seq x y z
N MET A 1 -5.12 56.41 14.08
CA MET A 1 -5.87 55.41 13.30
C MET A 1 -5.01 54.22 12.87
N ASP A 2 -3.71 54.37 12.67
CA ASP A 2 -2.82 53.27 12.23
C ASP A 2 -2.63 52.15 13.24
N ASP A 3 -2.52 52.42 14.55
CA ASP A 3 -2.25 51.39 15.56
C ASP A 3 -3.41 50.41 15.77
N ILE A 4 -4.64 50.88 15.69
CA ILE A 4 -5.83 50.01 15.82
C ILE A 4 -5.98 49.13 14.60
N ALA A 5 -5.74 49.64 13.41
CA ALA A 5 -5.77 48.86 12.18
C ALA A 5 -4.64 47.80 12.14
N LYS A 6 -3.44 48.16 12.59
CA LYS A 6 -2.33 47.26 12.68
C LYS A 6 -2.58 46.11 13.66
N LYS A 7 -3.10 46.41 14.85
CA LYS A 7 -3.48 45.41 15.84
C LYS A 7 -4.55 44.44 15.32
N ALA A 8 -5.58 44.97 14.64
CA ALA A 8 -6.63 44.14 14.05
C ALA A 8 -6.05 43.16 12.96
N ILE A 9 -5.10 43.64 12.17
CA ILE A 9 -4.42 42.82 11.16
C ILE A 9 -3.56 41.74 11.84
N ASP A 10 -2.80 42.08 12.88
CA ASP A 10 -1.98 41.15 13.62
C ASP A 10 -2.83 40.06 14.31
N ASP A 11 -3.95 40.42 14.91
CA ASP A 11 -4.92 39.50 15.52
C ASP A 11 -5.55 38.57 14.46
N PHE A 12 -5.89 39.09 13.28
CA PHE A 12 -6.40 38.31 12.16
C PHE A 12 -5.36 37.30 11.66
N ILE A 13 -4.10 37.72 11.50
CA ILE A 13 -2.99 36.85 11.07
C ILE A 13 -2.76 35.75 12.11
N ALA A 14 -2.74 36.08 13.40
CA ALA A 14 -2.56 35.13 14.48
C ALA A 14 -3.67 34.06 14.47
N ARG A 15 -4.93 34.48 14.38
CA ARG A 15 -6.09 33.58 14.33
C ARG A 15 -6.09 32.68 13.08
N THR A 16 -5.68 33.22 11.93
CA THR A 16 -5.57 32.44 10.69
C THR A 16 -4.49 31.38 10.80
N LYS A 17 -3.34 31.70 11.42
CA LYS A 17 -2.27 30.73 11.69
C LYS A 17 -2.74 29.61 12.63
N GLU A 18 -3.42 29.97 13.72
CA GLU A 18 -3.95 29.02 14.69
C GLU A 18 -4.95 28.05 14.04
N LEU A 19 -5.92 28.55 13.27
CA LEU A 19 -6.85 27.73 12.51
C LEU A 19 -6.17 26.84 11.46
N THR A 20 -5.07 27.29 10.89
CA THR A 20 -4.32 26.48 9.93
C THR A 20 -3.61 25.32 10.64
N ILE A 21 -3.01 25.58 11.80
CA ILE A 21 -2.36 24.54 12.63
C ILE A 21 -3.38 23.50 13.07
N GLU A 22 -4.53 23.92 13.62
CA GLU A 22 -5.60 23.01 14.04
C GLU A 22 -6.10 22.12 12.89
N ARG A 23 -6.27 22.69 11.69
CA ARG A 23 -6.67 21.93 10.49
C ARG A 23 -5.62 20.89 10.08
N GLU A 24 -4.35 21.26 10.15
CA GLU A 24 -3.25 20.33 9.82
C GLU A 24 -3.14 19.20 10.85
N GLU A 25 -3.29 19.50 12.13
CA GLU A 25 -3.28 18.49 13.20
C GLU A 25 -4.46 17.52 13.05
N LYS A 26 -5.66 18.04 12.79
CA LYS A 26 -6.84 17.24 12.52
C LYS A 26 -6.63 16.34 11.28
N ARG A 27 -6.13 16.89 10.18
CA ARG A 27 -5.84 16.14 8.97
C ARG A 27 -4.82 15.01 9.22
N ARG A 28 -3.80 15.27 10.03
CA ARG A 28 -2.80 14.25 10.42
C ARG A 28 -3.42 13.14 11.28
N ALA A 29 -4.29 13.50 12.21
CA ALA A 29 -5.00 12.54 13.05
C ALA A 29 -5.94 11.66 12.21
N ASP A 30 -6.74 12.27 11.33
CA ASP A 30 -7.66 11.58 10.43
C ASP A 30 -6.90 10.61 9.49
N LEU A 31 -5.79 11.06 8.93
CA LEU A 31 -4.94 10.23 8.08
C LEU A 31 -4.33 9.05 8.86
N THR A 32 -3.86 9.28 10.08
CA THR A 32 -3.30 8.23 10.94
C THR A 32 -4.34 7.15 11.23
N GLU A 33 -5.57 7.54 11.55
CA GLU A 33 -6.65 6.59 11.77
C GLU A 33 -7.04 5.84 10.48
N ALA A 34 -7.02 6.51 9.34
CA ALA A 34 -7.28 5.89 8.05
C ALA A 34 -6.19 4.87 7.65
N LEU A 35 -4.91 5.19 7.88
CA LEU A 35 -3.79 4.26 7.68
C LEU A 35 -3.94 3.02 8.57
N LYS A 36 -4.31 3.21 9.84
CA LYS A 36 -4.57 2.12 10.78
C LYS A 36 -5.73 1.22 10.31
N LYS A 37 -6.85 1.82 9.92
CA LYS A 37 -8.01 1.09 9.37
C LYS A 37 -7.68 0.32 8.09
N ALA A 38 -6.76 0.84 7.29
CA ALA A 38 -6.26 0.17 6.11
C ALA A 38 -5.34 -1.02 6.41
N GLY A 39 -4.95 -1.26 7.67
CA GLY A 39 -4.04 -2.34 8.08
C GLY A 39 -2.56 -2.01 7.89
N ILE A 40 -2.20 -0.76 7.60
CA ILE A 40 -0.80 -0.37 7.41
C ILE A 40 -0.05 -0.42 8.74
N PRO A 41 1.11 -1.09 8.83
CA PRO A 41 1.89 -1.15 10.05
C PRO A 41 2.40 0.24 10.50
N ARG A 42 2.37 0.51 11.80
CA ARG A 42 2.73 1.81 12.41
C ARG A 42 4.09 2.35 11.95
N ARG A 43 5.07 1.46 11.74
CA ARG A 43 6.42 1.84 11.25
C ARG A 43 6.43 2.58 9.92
N TYR A 44 5.36 2.45 9.11
CA TYR A 44 5.23 3.08 7.80
C TYR A 44 4.33 4.32 7.79
N TYR A 45 3.81 4.77 8.93
CA TYR A 45 2.91 5.95 8.98
C TYR A 45 3.56 7.24 8.48
N GLY A 46 4.88 7.35 8.59
CA GLY A 46 5.65 8.46 8.04
C GLY A 46 6.01 8.32 6.56
N ALA A 47 5.75 7.17 5.93
CA ALA A 47 6.08 6.95 4.53
C ALA A 47 5.17 7.81 3.63
N SER A 48 5.80 8.61 2.77
CA SER A 48 5.15 9.40 1.73
C SER A 48 6.16 9.71 0.63
N PHE A 49 5.67 10.02 -0.56
CA PHE A 49 6.56 10.46 -1.65
C PHE A 49 7.24 11.80 -1.30
N GLU A 50 6.55 12.68 -0.55
CA GLU A 50 7.12 13.92 -0.04
C GLU A 50 8.28 13.66 0.94
N ALA A 51 8.11 12.72 1.87
CA ALA A 51 9.20 12.32 2.79
C ALA A 51 10.39 11.76 2.02
N LEU A 52 10.18 10.92 1.01
CA LEU A 52 11.24 10.42 0.14
C LEU A 52 11.98 11.53 -0.60
N THR A 53 11.26 12.56 -1.06
CA THR A 53 11.88 13.72 -1.72
C THR A 53 12.69 14.55 -0.75
N ARG A 54 12.18 14.81 0.46
CA ARG A 54 12.82 15.63 1.50
C ARG A 54 14.03 14.93 2.13
N ASP A 55 13.89 13.66 2.48
CA ASP A 55 14.88 12.90 3.24
C ASP A 55 15.91 12.18 2.33
N GLY A 56 15.72 12.32 1.02
CA GLY A 56 16.53 11.69 -0.02
C GLY A 56 16.04 10.31 -0.41
N CYS A 57 15.72 10.13 -1.69
CA CYS A 57 15.46 8.80 -2.26
C CYS A 57 16.80 8.19 -2.70
N PRO A 58 17.19 7.01 -2.19
CA PRO A 58 18.38 6.34 -2.66
C PRO A 58 18.37 6.15 -4.17
N ASP A 59 19.51 6.39 -4.84
CA ASP A 59 19.60 6.35 -6.31
C ASP A 59 19.18 5.00 -6.88
N GLU A 60 19.48 3.92 -6.17
CA GLU A 60 19.17 2.54 -6.56
C GLU A 60 17.67 2.25 -6.62
N VAL A 61 16.84 3.03 -5.93
CA VAL A 61 15.38 2.87 -5.95
C VAL A 61 14.65 4.05 -6.62
N ARG A 62 15.39 5.06 -7.06
CA ARG A 62 14.82 6.29 -7.63
C ARG A 62 13.92 6.02 -8.85
N ALA A 63 14.34 5.14 -9.75
CA ALA A 63 13.53 4.77 -10.90
C ALA A 63 12.21 4.13 -10.48
N MET A 64 12.26 3.18 -9.55
CA MET A 64 11.07 2.53 -9.01
C MET A 64 10.15 3.51 -8.26
N ALA A 65 10.72 4.46 -7.50
CA ALA A 65 9.97 5.50 -6.81
C ALA A 65 9.27 6.45 -7.78
N THR A 66 9.96 6.85 -8.88
CA THR A 66 9.39 7.71 -9.93
C THR A 66 8.20 7.03 -10.61
N GLU A 67 8.31 5.75 -10.92
CA GLU A 67 7.24 4.98 -11.54
C GLU A 67 6.05 4.77 -10.58
N ALA A 68 6.32 4.49 -9.31
CA ALA A 68 5.28 4.40 -8.28
C ALA A 68 4.55 5.74 -8.07
N TRP A 69 5.30 6.86 -8.10
CA TRP A 69 4.73 8.21 -8.05
C TRP A 69 3.85 8.51 -9.26
N THR A 70 4.31 8.15 -10.46
CA THR A 70 3.54 8.31 -11.71
C THR A 70 2.23 7.52 -11.64
N TYR A 71 2.29 6.27 -11.16
CA TYR A 71 1.09 5.46 -10.93
C TYR A 71 0.14 6.12 -9.92
N ALA A 72 0.66 6.68 -8.82
CA ALA A 72 -0.13 7.32 -7.77
C ALA A 72 -0.84 8.62 -8.23
N LYS A 73 -0.33 9.28 -9.27
CA LYS A 73 -1.03 10.41 -9.89
C LYS A 73 -2.30 9.98 -10.61
N HIS A 74 -2.34 8.78 -11.18
CA HIS A 74 -3.41 8.24 -12.01
C HIS A 74 -4.23 7.14 -11.31
N LEU A 75 -4.41 7.22 -9.96
CA LEU A 75 -5.06 6.18 -9.16
C LEU A 75 -6.51 5.89 -9.60
N LYS A 76 -7.26 6.91 -10.01
CA LYS A 76 -8.65 6.72 -10.45
C LYS A 76 -8.72 5.88 -11.72
N GLU A 77 -7.96 6.25 -12.74
CA GLU A 77 -7.86 5.52 -14.01
C GLU A 77 -7.34 4.10 -13.79
N ASN A 78 -6.27 3.96 -12.97
CA ASN A 78 -5.72 2.65 -12.64
C ASN A 78 -6.74 1.76 -11.90
N ALA A 79 -7.60 2.34 -11.05
CA ALA A 79 -8.65 1.59 -10.36
C ALA A 79 -9.77 1.16 -11.31
N GLU A 80 -10.17 2.01 -12.25
CA GLU A 80 -11.20 1.73 -13.26
C GLU A 80 -10.73 0.64 -14.24
N GLU A 81 -9.44 0.63 -14.58
CA GLU A 81 -8.85 -0.34 -15.53
C GLU A 81 -8.27 -1.59 -14.83
N GLY A 82 -8.36 -1.69 -13.51
CA GLY A 82 -7.82 -2.83 -12.75
C GLY A 82 -6.30 -2.94 -12.78
N ARG A 83 -5.59 -1.84 -13.07
CA ARG A 83 -4.13 -1.81 -13.15
C ARG A 83 -3.50 -1.76 -11.76
N GLY A 84 -2.64 -2.71 -11.44
CA GLY A 84 -1.88 -2.82 -10.20
C GLY A 84 -0.40 -2.50 -10.34
N LEU A 85 0.35 -2.80 -9.29
CA LEU A 85 1.81 -2.72 -9.23
C LEU A 85 2.39 -4.02 -8.68
N LEU A 86 3.53 -4.43 -9.20
CA LEU A 86 4.32 -5.52 -8.65
C LEU A 86 5.75 -5.02 -8.41
N PHE A 87 6.08 -4.83 -7.12
CA PHE A 87 7.43 -4.48 -6.68
C PHE A 87 8.19 -5.75 -6.35
N PHE A 88 9.30 -6.00 -7.03
CA PHE A 88 10.16 -7.15 -6.76
C PHE A 88 11.61 -6.73 -6.50
N GLY A 89 12.41 -7.62 -5.92
CA GLY A 89 13.82 -7.42 -5.66
C GLY A 89 14.22 -7.78 -4.24
N GLU A 90 15.49 -7.58 -3.89
CA GLU A 90 16.09 -8.02 -2.65
C GLU A 90 15.50 -7.35 -1.40
N VAL A 91 15.77 -7.97 -0.25
CA VAL A 91 15.31 -7.47 1.05
C VAL A 91 15.89 -6.09 1.34
N GLY A 92 15.09 -5.19 1.94
CA GLY A 92 15.57 -3.87 2.35
C GLY A 92 15.59 -2.81 1.25
N ARG A 93 15.03 -3.09 0.06
CA ARG A 93 15.01 -2.21 -1.12
C ARG A 93 13.75 -1.34 -1.21
N MET A 94 13.15 -0.95 -0.08
CA MET A 94 12.03 -0.01 0.03
C MET A 94 10.72 -0.40 -0.69
N LYS A 95 10.56 -1.65 -1.13
CA LYS A 95 9.33 -2.11 -1.82
C LYS A 95 8.05 -1.83 -1.03
N THR A 96 8.01 -2.29 0.23
CA THR A 96 6.89 -2.05 1.14
C THR A 96 6.66 -0.56 1.38
N THR A 97 7.75 0.22 1.55
CA THR A 97 7.67 1.68 1.72
C THR A 97 6.99 2.34 0.53
N LEU A 98 7.37 1.97 -0.70
CA LEU A 98 6.77 2.52 -1.92
C LEU A 98 5.32 2.09 -2.10
N ALA A 99 4.99 0.83 -1.80
CA ALA A 99 3.61 0.36 -1.80
C ALA A 99 2.75 1.16 -0.80
N VAL A 100 3.28 1.47 0.38
CA VAL A 100 2.60 2.32 1.38
C VAL A 100 2.50 3.78 0.92
N CYS A 101 3.50 4.33 0.23
CA CYS A 101 3.36 5.67 -0.37
C CYS A 101 2.19 5.73 -1.35
N VAL A 102 2.03 4.73 -2.21
CA VAL A 102 0.87 4.63 -3.13
C VAL A 102 -0.43 4.48 -2.35
N ALA A 103 -0.45 3.63 -1.31
CA ALA A 103 -1.61 3.44 -0.43
C ALA A 103 -2.05 4.74 0.23
N ARG A 104 -1.10 5.52 0.74
CA ARG A 104 -1.36 6.82 1.36
C ARG A 104 -2.03 7.79 0.38
N GLU A 105 -1.52 7.91 -0.84
CA GLU A 105 -2.12 8.73 -1.89
C GLU A 105 -3.56 8.31 -2.20
N ALA A 106 -3.83 7.00 -2.23
CA ALA A 106 -5.17 6.48 -2.43
C ALA A 106 -6.10 6.83 -1.26
N ILE A 107 -5.63 6.70 -0.02
CA ILE A 107 -6.37 7.05 1.20
C ILE A 107 -6.67 8.55 1.24
N GLU A 108 -5.70 9.42 0.91
CA GLU A 108 -5.90 10.87 0.86
C GLU A 108 -6.91 11.29 -0.23
N LYS A 109 -7.07 10.47 -1.28
CA LYS A 109 -8.13 10.60 -2.30
C LYS A 109 -9.43 9.86 -1.93
N HIS A 110 -9.60 9.44 -0.67
CA HIS A 110 -10.77 8.72 -0.15
C HIS A 110 -11.08 7.41 -0.86
N MET A 111 -10.06 6.76 -1.46
CA MET A 111 -10.21 5.46 -2.09
C MET A 111 -10.02 4.34 -1.06
N GLY A 112 -10.75 3.24 -1.21
CA GLY A 112 -10.64 2.09 -0.32
C GLY A 112 -9.29 1.39 -0.47
N VAL A 113 -8.57 1.22 0.65
CA VAL A 113 -7.28 0.52 0.70
C VAL A 113 -7.33 -0.54 1.77
N TYR A 114 -6.74 -1.71 1.50
CA TYR A 114 -6.45 -2.72 2.50
C TYR A 114 -5.04 -3.27 2.29
N PHE A 115 -4.23 -3.15 3.32
CA PHE A 115 -2.87 -3.68 3.39
C PHE A 115 -2.86 -4.91 4.28
N ILE A 116 -2.25 -6.00 3.81
CA ILE A 116 -2.01 -7.21 4.59
C ILE A 116 -0.78 -7.93 4.04
N SER A 117 0.04 -8.50 4.93
CA SER A 117 1.12 -9.38 4.51
C SER A 117 0.57 -10.77 4.15
N MET A 118 1.24 -11.47 3.24
CA MET A 118 0.81 -12.83 2.86
C MET A 118 0.76 -13.79 4.04
N PRO A 119 1.77 -13.84 4.95
CA PRO A 119 1.69 -14.68 6.13
C PRO A 119 0.49 -14.34 7.03
N GLU A 120 0.22 -13.06 7.27
CA GLU A 120 -0.91 -12.60 8.11
C GLU A 120 -2.26 -12.94 7.46
N LEU A 121 -2.38 -12.77 6.15
CA LEU A 121 -3.58 -13.14 5.39
C LEU A 121 -3.95 -14.61 5.60
N LEU A 122 -2.97 -15.49 5.45
CA LEU A 122 -3.18 -16.93 5.58
C LEU A 122 -3.45 -17.36 7.02
N ASP A 123 -2.70 -16.81 7.98
CA ASP A 123 -2.93 -17.09 9.40
C ASP A 123 -4.32 -16.63 9.86
N THR A 124 -4.75 -15.46 9.43
CA THR A 124 -6.11 -14.94 9.68
C THR A 124 -7.18 -15.87 9.10
N MET A 125 -7.02 -16.32 7.86
CA MET A 125 -7.96 -17.25 7.23
C MET A 125 -8.02 -18.59 7.97
N ILE A 126 -6.87 -19.14 8.36
CA ILE A 126 -6.80 -20.40 9.13
C ILE A 126 -7.52 -20.25 10.48
N THR A 127 -7.20 -19.17 11.19
CA THR A 127 -7.75 -18.92 12.53
C THR A 127 -9.26 -18.74 12.47
N MET A 128 -9.77 -17.93 11.55
CA MET A 128 -11.20 -17.71 11.37
C MET A 128 -11.93 -18.99 10.92
N SER A 129 -11.30 -19.83 10.11
CA SER A 129 -11.90 -21.09 9.65
C SER A 129 -12.05 -22.11 10.79
N LYS A 130 -11.17 -22.10 11.80
CA LYS A 130 -11.23 -22.96 12.97
C LYS A 130 -12.29 -22.53 13.98
N ASN A 131 -12.58 -21.24 14.08
CA ASN A 131 -13.44 -20.66 15.11
C ASN A 131 -14.94 -20.80 14.83
N LYS A 132 -15.37 -21.60 13.83
CA LYS A 132 -16.78 -21.79 13.44
C LYS A 132 -17.57 -20.51 13.18
N ASP A 133 -16.96 -19.35 13.25
CA ASP A 133 -17.58 -18.06 12.90
C ASP A 133 -17.45 -17.80 11.40
N SER A 134 -18.38 -18.41 10.67
CA SER A 134 -18.45 -18.26 9.23
C SER A 134 -18.72 -16.81 8.78
N MET A 135 -19.29 -15.98 9.67
CA MET A 135 -19.64 -14.59 9.36
C MET A 135 -18.38 -13.69 9.32
N GLU A 136 -17.49 -13.82 10.30
CA GLU A 136 -16.23 -13.03 10.31
C GLU A 136 -15.33 -13.38 9.12
N LEU A 137 -15.18 -14.68 8.83
CA LEU A 137 -14.42 -15.13 7.66
C LEU A 137 -15.00 -14.57 6.36
N ARG A 138 -16.34 -14.60 6.22
CA ARG A 138 -17.02 -14.04 5.04
C ARG A 138 -16.78 -12.54 4.90
N LYS A 139 -16.90 -11.76 5.97
CA LYS A 139 -16.61 -10.31 5.97
C LYS A 139 -15.15 -10.02 5.61
N PHE A 140 -14.23 -10.81 6.12
CA PHE A 140 -12.81 -10.70 5.80
C PHE A 140 -12.54 -10.99 4.31
N GLU A 141 -13.08 -12.10 3.78
CA GLU A 141 -12.96 -12.43 2.36
C GLU A 141 -13.63 -11.37 1.47
N GLU A 142 -14.81 -10.87 1.84
CA GLU A 142 -15.49 -9.78 1.14
C GLU A 142 -14.65 -8.51 1.10
N ARG A 143 -14.00 -8.16 2.21
CA ARG A 143 -13.09 -7.01 2.26
C ARG A 143 -11.95 -7.18 1.26
N ILE A 144 -11.30 -8.34 1.23
CA ILE A 144 -10.20 -8.65 0.31
C ILE A 144 -10.66 -8.58 -1.15
N ARG A 145 -11.87 -9.06 -1.45
CA ARG A 145 -12.43 -9.05 -2.81
C ARG A 145 -12.84 -7.66 -3.28
N ASN A 146 -13.43 -6.85 -2.40
CA ASN A 146 -14.18 -5.65 -2.80
C ASN A 146 -13.41 -4.33 -2.60
N VAL A 147 -12.39 -4.29 -1.73
CA VAL A 147 -11.60 -3.07 -1.54
C VAL A 147 -11.00 -2.60 -2.88
N THR A 148 -10.93 -1.29 -3.11
CA THR A 148 -10.41 -0.75 -4.37
C THR A 148 -8.97 -1.21 -4.58
N PHE A 149 -8.07 -0.87 -3.67
CA PHE A 149 -6.66 -1.30 -3.72
C PHE A 149 -6.36 -2.31 -2.63
N LEU A 150 -6.02 -3.53 -3.01
CA LEU A 150 -5.47 -4.54 -2.12
C LEU A 150 -3.95 -4.51 -2.22
N ILE A 151 -3.27 -4.37 -1.06
CA ILE A 151 -1.81 -4.48 -1.00
C ILE A 151 -1.48 -5.80 -0.33
N LEU A 152 -0.82 -6.69 -1.08
CA LEU A 152 -0.29 -7.96 -0.60
C LEU A 152 1.22 -7.79 -0.41
N ASP A 153 1.64 -7.63 0.84
CA ASP A 153 3.04 -7.47 1.19
C ASP A 153 3.72 -8.81 1.42
N ASP A 154 5.01 -8.89 1.12
CA ASP A 154 5.81 -10.11 1.25
C ASP A 154 5.20 -11.34 0.52
N PHE A 155 4.68 -11.12 -0.69
CA PHE A 155 4.12 -12.16 -1.55
C PHE A 155 5.19 -13.22 -1.88
N GLY A 156 4.87 -14.48 -1.59
CA GLY A 156 5.80 -15.59 -1.73
C GLY A 156 6.61 -15.92 -0.47
N ALA A 157 6.41 -15.20 0.64
CA ALA A 157 7.04 -15.52 1.92
C ALA A 157 6.37 -16.70 2.66
N GLU A 158 5.16 -17.08 2.24
CA GLU A 158 4.42 -18.21 2.81
C GLU A 158 4.97 -19.57 2.35
N TYR A 159 4.69 -20.62 3.15
CA TYR A 159 5.01 -21.99 2.73
C TYR A 159 4.05 -22.46 1.62
N PRO A 160 4.59 -23.03 0.51
CA PRO A 160 3.77 -23.49 -0.62
C PRO A 160 3.04 -24.80 -0.23
N ARG A 161 1.79 -24.69 0.13
CA ARG A 161 0.86 -25.82 0.33
C ARG A 161 -0.27 -25.69 -0.67
N ASP A 162 -0.83 -26.79 -1.13
CA ASP A 162 -1.89 -26.79 -2.16
C ASP A 162 -3.07 -25.86 -1.82
N TRP A 163 -3.52 -25.85 -0.57
CA TRP A 163 -4.61 -24.98 -0.15
C TRP A 163 -4.23 -23.48 -0.19
N VAL A 164 -2.94 -23.14 0.07
CA VAL A 164 -2.40 -21.78 -0.03
C VAL A 164 -2.41 -21.34 -1.47
N LEU A 165 -1.88 -22.16 -2.37
CA LEU A 165 -1.83 -21.87 -3.81
C LEU A 165 -3.23 -21.68 -4.37
N ASN A 166 -4.19 -22.51 -3.95
CA ASN A 166 -5.60 -22.40 -4.34
C ASN A 166 -6.25 -21.10 -3.80
N LYS A 167 -5.92 -20.68 -2.57
CA LYS A 167 -6.45 -19.42 -2.01
C LYS A 167 -5.88 -18.20 -2.73
N VAL A 168 -4.58 -18.18 -2.98
CA VAL A 168 -3.93 -17.11 -3.74
C VAL A 168 -4.54 -17.01 -5.14
N ASP A 169 -4.69 -18.13 -5.83
CA ASP A 169 -5.31 -18.15 -7.14
C ASP A 169 -6.76 -17.62 -7.10
N ALA A 170 -7.54 -18.03 -6.11
CA ALA A 170 -8.92 -17.55 -5.95
C ALA A 170 -8.99 -16.02 -5.72
N ILE A 171 -8.09 -15.46 -4.89
CA ILE A 171 -8.02 -14.01 -4.64
C ILE A 171 -7.63 -13.26 -5.92
N ILE A 172 -6.53 -13.66 -6.56
CA ILE A 172 -6.04 -12.98 -7.77
C ILE A 172 -7.06 -13.11 -8.91
N THR A 173 -7.65 -14.30 -9.10
CA THR A 173 -8.71 -14.52 -10.11
C THR A 173 -9.91 -13.63 -9.88
N ASN A 174 -10.42 -13.57 -8.65
CA ASN A 174 -11.59 -12.76 -8.34
C ASN A 174 -11.33 -11.28 -8.61
N ARG A 175 -10.17 -10.76 -8.17
CA ARG A 175 -9.81 -9.36 -8.38
C ARG A 175 -9.59 -9.04 -9.85
N TYR A 176 -8.92 -9.92 -10.58
CA TYR A 176 -8.74 -9.80 -12.02
C TYR A 176 -10.09 -9.68 -12.75
N ASN A 177 -11.01 -10.62 -12.49
CA ASN A 177 -12.34 -10.64 -13.14
C ASN A 177 -13.20 -9.41 -12.82
N ASN A 178 -12.98 -8.78 -11.64
CA ASN A 178 -13.74 -7.61 -11.19
C ASN A 178 -12.96 -6.29 -11.39
N MET A 179 -11.91 -6.28 -12.19
CA MET A 179 -11.09 -5.09 -12.47
C MET A 179 -10.63 -4.38 -11.18
N LYS A 180 -10.22 -5.17 -10.16
CA LYS A 180 -9.75 -4.65 -8.87
C LYS A 180 -8.22 -4.72 -8.81
N PRO A 181 -7.50 -3.58 -8.80
CA PRO A 181 -6.04 -3.58 -8.76
C PRO A 181 -5.47 -4.25 -7.52
N VAL A 182 -4.35 -4.97 -7.72
CA VAL A 182 -3.54 -5.52 -6.64
C VAL A 182 -2.16 -4.86 -6.68
N ILE A 183 -1.68 -4.41 -5.53
CA ILE A 183 -0.30 -3.93 -5.35
C ILE A 183 0.44 -5.01 -4.58
N ILE A 184 1.50 -5.53 -5.16
CA ILE A 184 2.27 -6.65 -4.60
C ILE A 184 3.68 -6.20 -4.30
N THR A 185 4.21 -6.58 -3.15
CA THR A 185 5.65 -6.56 -2.88
C THR A 185 6.16 -8.00 -2.72
N THR A 186 7.32 -8.30 -3.24
CA THR A 186 7.91 -9.63 -3.17
C THR A 186 9.43 -9.59 -3.21
N ASN A 187 10.06 -10.55 -2.55
CA ASN A 187 11.49 -10.80 -2.71
C ASN A 187 11.79 -11.79 -3.84
N MET A 188 10.76 -12.38 -4.43
CA MET A 188 10.88 -13.32 -5.54
C MET A 188 11.11 -12.57 -6.85
N MET A 189 11.94 -13.14 -7.70
CA MET A 189 12.03 -12.70 -9.09
C MET A 189 10.77 -13.11 -9.87
N PRO A 190 10.42 -12.40 -10.96
CA PRO A 190 9.22 -12.72 -11.74
C PRO A 190 9.17 -14.19 -12.20
N ASN A 191 10.32 -14.79 -12.55
CA ASN A 191 10.38 -16.20 -12.93
C ASN A 191 10.06 -17.13 -11.76
N GLU A 192 10.51 -16.81 -10.55
CA GLU A 192 10.23 -17.61 -9.34
C GLU A 192 8.74 -17.56 -8.99
N ILE A 193 8.05 -16.44 -9.23
CA ILE A 193 6.59 -16.36 -9.08
C ILE A 193 5.91 -17.34 -10.04
N LYS A 194 6.38 -17.41 -11.28
CA LYS A 194 5.85 -18.33 -12.30
C LYS A 194 6.05 -19.81 -11.92
N GLU A 195 7.18 -20.14 -11.31
CA GLU A 195 7.50 -21.50 -10.87
C GLU A 195 6.72 -21.90 -9.61
N ARG A 196 6.51 -20.95 -8.71
CA ARG A 196 5.87 -21.18 -7.40
C ARG A 196 4.35 -21.29 -7.48
N TYR A 197 3.73 -20.43 -8.28
CA TYR A 197 2.28 -20.37 -8.42
C TYR A 197 1.82 -20.98 -9.73
N VAL A 198 0.53 -21.32 -9.81
CA VAL A 198 -0.04 -21.80 -11.08
C VAL A 198 0.10 -20.73 -12.16
N GLN A 199 0.36 -21.15 -13.40
CA GLN A 199 0.62 -20.29 -14.56
C GLN A 199 -0.38 -19.13 -14.68
N ARG A 200 -1.67 -19.39 -14.43
CA ARG A 200 -2.73 -18.39 -14.53
C ARG A 200 -2.61 -17.24 -13.52
N VAL A 201 -2.04 -17.46 -12.32
CA VAL A 201 -1.76 -16.38 -11.35
C VAL A 201 -0.71 -15.44 -11.91
N TYR A 202 0.40 -16.00 -12.40
CA TYR A 202 1.46 -15.22 -13.01
C TYR A 202 0.98 -14.41 -14.22
N ASP A 203 0.24 -15.04 -15.13
CA ASP A 203 -0.26 -14.38 -16.34
C ASP A 203 -1.20 -13.22 -16.03
N ARG A 204 -2.09 -13.38 -15.03
CA ARG A 204 -2.97 -12.31 -14.56
C ARG A 204 -2.22 -11.16 -13.93
N LEU A 205 -1.29 -11.45 -13.03
CA LEU A 205 -0.46 -10.42 -12.41
C LEU A 205 0.35 -9.65 -13.46
N ARG A 206 0.96 -10.36 -14.40
CA ARG A 206 1.75 -9.74 -15.47
C ARG A 206 0.88 -8.87 -16.40
N SER A 207 -0.34 -9.30 -16.71
CA SER A 207 -1.22 -8.58 -17.63
C SER A 207 -1.85 -7.32 -17.02
N THR A 208 -2.00 -7.28 -15.68
CA THR A 208 -2.65 -6.16 -14.98
C THR A 208 -1.72 -5.32 -14.13
N SER A 209 -0.47 -5.72 -13.92
CA SER A 209 0.45 -4.98 -13.05
C SER A 209 1.62 -4.39 -13.82
N LYS A 210 1.96 -3.14 -13.50
CA LYS A 210 3.26 -2.59 -13.86
C LYS A 210 4.31 -3.22 -12.95
N VAL A 211 5.30 -3.87 -13.55
CA VAL A 211 6.35 -4.60 -12.85
C VAL A 211 7.54 -3.67 -12.61
N LEU A 212 7.91 -3.47 -11.36
CA LEU A 212 8.96 -2.56 -10.90
C LEU A 212 9.96 -3.32 -10.05
N GLY A 213 11.22 -3.29 -10.43
CA GLY A 213 12.27 -4.06 -9.76
C GLY A 213 13.46 -3.24 -9.33
N THR A 214 14.16 -3.71 -8.30
CA THR A 214 15.42 -3.16 -7.84
C THR A 214 16.34 -4.27 -7.35
N TYR A 215 17.64 -4.05 -7.53
CA TYR A 215 18.70 -4.98 -7.16
C TYR A 215 19.72 -4.27 -6.26
N GLY A 216 20.54 -5.01 -5.56
CA GLY A 216 21.65 -4.54 -4.73
C GLY A 216 21.42 -4.72 -3.23
N ASP A 217 22.36 -4.28 -2.41
CA ASP A 217 22.41 -4.47 -0.97
C ASP A 217 21.25 -3.79 -0.22
N SER A 218 20.98 -4.25 0.99
CA SER A 218 19.94 -3.68 1.84
C SER A 218 20.22 -2.22 2.20
N LEU A 219 19.23 -1.36 2.02
CA LEU A 219 19.26 0.06 2.42
C LEU A 219 18.82 0.27 3.89
N ARG A 220 18.55 -0.81 4.63
CA ARG A 220 18.23 -0.71 6.06
C ARG A 220 19.49 -0.39 6.84
N LYS A 221 19.45 0.72 7.58
CA LYS A 221 20.53 1.05 8.54
C LYS A 221 20.48 0.07 9.71
N ALA A 222 21.64 -0.36 10.19
CA ALA A 222 21.72 -1.05 11.48
C ALA A 222 21.20 -0.12 12.58
N ALA A 223 20.55 -0.68 13.60
CA ALA A 223 20.24 0.09 14.80
C ALA A 223 21.58 0.37 15.52
N GLU A 224 21.89 1.64 15.76
CA GLU A 224 22.98 2.06 16.61
C GLU A 224 22.64 1.83 18.08
#